data_f8db400c7045fa007185ab591805fa36
#
_entry.id   f8db400c7045fa007185ab591805fa36
#
_cell.length_a   1.000
_cell.length_b   1.000
_cell.length_c   1.000
_cell.angle_alpha   90.00
_cell.angle_beta   90.00
_cell.angle_gamma   90.00
#
_symmetry.space_group_name_H-M   'P 1'
#
loop_
_entity.id
_entity.type
_entity.pdbx_description
1 polymer ?
#
loop_
_entity_poly.entity_id
_entity_poly.type
_entity_poly.pdbx_seq_one_letter_code
_entity_poly.pdbx_strand_id
1 'polypeptide(L)'
;EFVWLQMLNQGQKVWGIAVSDAHTVFGNGVGGWRTYIPSSTDEPEEIDWEEISRRAKGGQMMLTTGPFLQVSTKDGILPGGLARANDSLSINVQVQCSSWIDIDRVQVLINGRQSSEHNYTRTIHPELFQDGVVKFDQTLTIELSQDAHIIVVAYGEKFDLKTGYGKSTQGPNKPCAYHNPIF
;
A
#
# COMPACT_ATOMS: atom_id res chain seq x y z
N GLU A 1 0.47 -0.91 13.79
CA GLU A 1 1.58 -0.86 12.79
C GLU A 1 2.93 -1.13 13.44
N PHE A 2 3.31 -0.43 14.52
CA PHE A 2 4.63 -0.58 15.14
C PHE A 2 4.94 -2.03 15.55
N VAL A 3 4.02 -2.72 16.20
CA VAL A 3 4.19 -4.13 16.61
C VAL A 3 4.38 -5.04 15.40
N TRP A 4 3.62 -4.82 14.33
CA TRP A 4 3.75 -5.56 13.09
C TRP A 4 5.13 -5.42 12.46
N LEU A 5 5.65 -4.19 12.36
CA LEU A 5 7.01 -3.94 11.84
C LEU A 5 8.09 -4.59 12.71
N GLN A 6 7.90 -4.63 14.04
CA GLN A 6 8.81 -5.36 14.95
C GLN A 6 8.81 -6.87 14.68
N MET A 7 7.63 -7.47 14.45
CA MET A 7 7.53 -8.89 14.11
C MET A 7 8.24 -9.21 12.78
N LEU A 8 8.06 -8.37 11.77
CA LEU A 8 8.77 -8.50 10.48
C LEU A 8 10.28 -8.43 10.66
N ASN A 9 10.79 -7.47 11.46
CA ASN A 9 12.21 -7.34 11.77
C ASN A 9 12.79 -8.53 12.54
N GLN A 10 11.93 -9.31 13.19
CA GLN A 10 12.30 -10.57 13.86
C GLN A 10 12.19 -11.78 12.90
N GLY A 11 11.95 -11.56 11.63
CA GLY A 11 11.80 -12.62 10.61
C GLY A 11 10.44 -13.32 10.62
N GLN A 12 9.47 -12.81 11.38
CA GLN A 12 8.12 -13.38 11.40
C GLN A 12 7.32 -12.87 10.18
N LYS A 13 6.95 -13.76 9.27
CA LYS A 13 6.10 -13.43 8.12
C LYS A 13 4.64 -13.39 8.54
N VAL A 14 4.22 -12.23 9.05
CA VAL A 14 2.83 -11.94 9.42
C VAL A 14 2.27 -10.91 8.46
N TRP A 15 1.13 -11.23 7.85
CA TRP A 15 0.49 -10.37 6.87
C TRP A 15 -0.50 -9.41 7.52
N GLY A 16 -0.39 -8.13 7.15
CA GLY A 16 -1.38 -7.14 7.48
C GLY A 16 -2.65 -7.32 6.65
N ILE A 17 -3.78 -7.11 7.27
CA ILE A 17 -5.08 -6.95 6.63
C ILE A 17 -5.74 -5.66 7.11
N ALA A 18 -6.59 -5.07 6.32
CA ALA A 18 -7.34 -3.88 6.67
C ALA A 18 -8.84 -4.14 6.49
N VAL A 19 -9.60 -3.76 7.50
CA VAL A 19 -11.06 -3.86 7.53
C VAL A 19 -11.65 -2.61 8.17
N SER A 20 -12.89 -2.27 7.85
CA SER A 20 -13.56 -1.10 8.45
C SER A 20 -13.97 -1.33 9.90
N ASP A 21 -14.11 -2.58 10.33
CA ASP A 21 -14.63 -2.98 11.64
C ASP A 21 -15.98 -2.30 11.98
N ALA A 22 -16.78 -2.05 10.95
CA ALA A 22 -18.04 -1.29 11.08
C ALA A 22 -19.14 -2.16 11.69
N HIS A 23 -19.74 -1.70 12.78
CA HIS A 23 -20.81 -2.36 13.50
C HIS A 23 -22.18 -1.74 13.25
N THR A 24 -22.23 -0.57 12.63
CA THR A 24 -23.44 0.14 12.23
C THR A 24 -23.31 0.70 10.82
N VAL A 25 -24.43 0.88 10.12
CA VAL A 25 -24.45 1.42 8.75
C VAL A 25 -23.98 2.87 8.70
N PHE A 26 -24.28 3.64 9.74
CA PHE A 26 -23.96 5.06 9.80
C PHE A 26 -22.96 5.37 10.92
N GLY A 27 -21.96 6.19 10.61
CA GLY A 27 -21.03 6.75 11.59
C GLY A 27 -19.80 5.90 11.92
N ASN A 28 -19.68 4.67 11.41
CA ASN A 28 -18.55 3.78 11.69
C ASN A 28 -17.58 3.61 10.51
N GLY A 29 -17.68 4.43 9.48
CA GLY A 29 -16.75 4.39 8.34
C GLY A 29 -16.85 3.11 7.51
N VAL A 30 -18.07 2.62 7.27
CA VAL A 30 -18.33 1.46 6.39
C VAL A 30 -17.58 1.64 5.06
N GLY A 31 -16.77 0.64 4.67
CA GLY A 31 -15.94 0.69 3.47
C GLY A 31 -14.71 1.62 3.59
N GLY A 32 -14.38 2.12 4.78
CA GLY A 32 -13.19 2.92 5.04
C GLY A 32 -11.92 2.16 4.74
N TRP A 33 -11.36 1.49 5.72
CA TRP A 33 -10.26 0.58 5.51
C TRP A 33 -10.71 -0.71 4.83
N ARG A 34 -9.95 -1.16 3.85
CA ARG A 34 -10.24 -2.38 3.07
C ARG A 34 -8.97 -3.00 2.54
N THR A 35 -9.02 -4.28 2.28
CA THR A 35 -7.96 -5.07 1.66
C THR A 35 -8.33 -5.39 0.22
N TYR A 36 -7.41 -5.15 -0.71
CA TYR A 36 -7.49 -5.61 -2.08
C TYR A 36 -6.57 -6.83 -2.26
N ILE A 37 -7.09 -7.84 -2.93
CA ILE A 37 -6.38 -9.07 -3.26
C ILE A 37 -6.44 -9.19 -4.78
N PRO A 38 -5.31 -9.41 -5.48
CA PRO A 38 -5.32 -9.63 -6.92
C PRO A 38 -6.19 -10.84 -7.30
N SER A 39 -6.81 -10.78 -8.46
CA SER A 39 -7.52 -11.88 -9.09
C SER A 39 -7.01 -12.07 -10.52
N SER A 40 -7.09 -13.28 -11.06
CA SER A 40 -6.79 -13.59 -12.46
C SER A 40 -7.87 -13.09 -13.43
N THR A 41 -9.06 -12.78 -12.92
CA THR A 41 -10.20 -12.27 -13.66
C THR A 41 -10.91 -11.17 -12.85
N ASP A 42 -11.60 -10.27 -13.54
CA ASP A 42 -12.52 -9.27 -12.99
C ASP A 42 -14.01 -9.64 -13.21
N GLU A 43 -14.27 -10.78 -13.87
CA GLU A 43 -15.61 -11.33 -13.99
C GLU A 43 -16.04 -11.98 -12.67
N PRO A 44 -17.03 -11.46 -11.96
CA PRO A 44 -17.39 -11.92 -10.60
C PRO A 44 -17.72 -13.41 -10.49
N GLU A 45 -18.32 -13.97 -11.54
CA GLU A 45 -18.74 -15.39 -11.60
C GLU A 45 -17.54 -16.33 -11.81
N GLU A 46 -16.42 -15.83 -12.30
CA GLU A 46 -15.19 -16.57 -12.59
C GLU A 46 -14.12 -16.43 -11.51
N ILE A 47 -14.37 -15.63 -10.46
CA ILE A 47 -13.42 -15.45 -9.37
C ILE A 47 -13.28 -16.76 -8.59
N ASP A 48 -12.09 -17.33 -8.63
CA ASP A 48 -11.76 -18.53 -7.88
C ASP A 48 -11.41 -18.20 -6.43
N TRP A 49 -12.25 -18.66 -5.49
CA TRP A 49 -12.05 -18.46 -4.06
C TRP A 49 -10.77 -19.13 -3.53
N GLU A 50 -10.33 -20.22 -4.14
CA GLU A 50 -9.06 -20.89 -3.78
C GLU A 50 -7.86 -20.04 -4.19
N GLU A 51 -7.93 -19.39 -5.35
CA GLU A 51 -6.93 -18.40 -5.78
C GLU A 51 -6.86 -17.25 -4.78
N ILE A 52 -7.98 -16.64 -4.44
CA ILE A 52 -8.04 -15.52 -3.48
C ILE A 52 -7.46 -15.94 -2.14
N SER A 53 -7.85 -17.11 -1.62
CA SER A 53 -7.32 -17.65 -0.36
C SER A 53 -5.81 -17.88 -0.41
N ARG A 54 -5.30 -18.44 -1.50
CA ARG A 54 -3.87 -18.69 -1.70
C ARG A 54 -3.08 -17.38 -1.76
N ARG A 55 -3.58 -16.38 -2.51
CA ARG A 55 -2.95 -15.06 -2.61
C ARG A 55 -2.94 -14.33 -1.28
N ALA A 56 -4.04 -14.38 -0.52
CA ALA A 56 -4.11 -13.80 0.82
C ALA A 56 -3.11 -14.46 1.78
N LYS A 57 -3.05 -15.79 1.80
CA LYS A 57 -2.07 -16.55 2.60
C LYS A 57 -0.62 -16.27 2.18
N GLY A 58 -0.39 -15.92 0.91
CA GLY A 58 0.90 -15.48 0.38
C GLY A 58 1.23 -14.01 0.63
N GLY A 59 0.34 -13.24 1.27
CA GLY A 59 0.56 -11.82 1.55
C GLY A 59 0.38 -10.89 0.35
N GLN A 60 -0.16 -11.38 -0.76
CA GLN A 60 -0.40 -10.57 -1.96
C GLN A 60 -1.61 -9.65 -1.75
N MET A 61 -1.43 -8.68 -0.87
CA MET A 61 -2.52 -7.79 -0.45
C MET A 61 -2.06 -6.33 -0.38
N MET A 62 -2.96 -5.44 -0.76
CA MET A 62 -2.85 -4.00 -0.60
C MET A 62 -3.94 -3.52 0.36
N LEU A 63 -3.56 -2.68 1.30
CA LEU A 63 -4.41 -2.14 2.35
C LEU A 63 -4.63 -0.66 2.10
N THR A 64 -5.88 -0.20 2.12
CA THR A 64 -6.17 1.18 1.74
C THR A 64 -7.42 1.76 2.36
N THR A 65 -7.42 3.08 2.47
CA THR A 65 -8.60 3.91 2.73
C THR A 65 -9.16 4.56 1.45
N GLY A 66 -8.50 4.41 0.30
CA GLY A 66 -8.98 5.02 -0.94
C GLY A 66 -8.02 4.93 -2.11
N PRO A 67 -6.76 5.37 -1.98
CA PRO A 67 -5.78 5.23 -3.04
C PRO A 67 -5.57 3.76 -3.44
N PHE A 68 -5.38 3.50 -4.72
CA PHE A 68 -5.04 2.18 -5.24
C PHE A 68 -3.54 2.15 -5.53
N LEU A 69 -2.81 1.39 -4.73
CA LEU A 69 -1.35 1.27 -4.79
C LEU A 69 -0.97 -0.08 -5.42
N GLN A 70 -0.25 -0.02 -6.52
CA GLN A 70 0.35 -1.19 -7.15
C GLN A 70 1.85 -1.13 -7.00
N VAL A 71 2.43 -2.23 -6.51
CA VAL A 71 3.88 -2.38 -6.36
C VAL A 71 4.29 -3.74 -6.85
N SER A 72 5.37 -3.78 -7.63
CA SER A 72 6.04 -5.01 -8.02
C SER A 72 7.54 -4.74 -8.18
N THR A 73 8.36 -5.76 -8.06
CA THR A 73 9.75 -5.64 -8.53
C THR A 73 9.77 -5.56 -10.05
N LYS A 74 10.90 -5.12 -10.63
CA LYS A 74 11.11 -5.14 -12.08
C LYS A 74 10.92 -6.54 -12.68
N ASP A 75 11.24 -7.59 -11.91
CA ASP A 75 11.09 -9.00 -12.32
C ASP A 75 9.68 -9.55 -12.04
N GLY A 76 8.73 -8.71 -11.63
CA GLY A 76 7.33 -9.07 -11.43
C GLY A 76 7.01 -9.70 -10.07
N ILE A 77 7.92 -9.67 -9.09
CA ILE A 77 7.60 -10.14 -7.73
C ILE A 77 6.62 -9.16 -7.07
N LEU A 78 5.51 -9.70 -6.60
CA LEU A 78 4.44 -8.97 -5.91
C LEU A 78 4.68 -8.93 -4.39
N PRO A 79 3.96 -8.06 -3.65
CA PRO A 79 3.91 -8.08 -2.19
C PRO A 79 3.70 -9.49 -1.64
N GLY A 80 4.33 -9.80 -0.52
CA GLY A 80 4.39 -11.14 0.08
C GLY A 80 5.50 -12.03 -0.51
N GLY A 81 6.03 -11.67 -1.67
CA GLY A 81 7.06 -12.44 -2.36
C GLY A 81 8.47 -12.22 -1.84
N LEU A 82 9.38 -13.11 -2.28
CA LEU A 82 10.81 -13.02 -2.03
C LEU A 82 11.52 -12.58 -3.31
N ALA A 83 12.13 -11.41 -3.28
CA ALA A 83 12.97 -10.90 -4.35
C ALA A 83 14.45 -11.23 -4.07
N ARG A 84 15.23 -11.40 -5.13
CA ARG A 84 16.69 -11.50 -5.02
C ARG A 84 17.30 -10.23 -5.57
N ALA A 85 18.08 -9.57 -4.74
CA ALA A 85 18.85 -8.39 -5.12
C ALA A 85 20.33 -8.61 -4.73
N ASN A 86 21.25 -8.01 -5.47
CA ASN A 86 22.65 -7.95 -5.03
C ASN A 86 22.83 -6.72 -4.14
N ASP A 87 23.04 -5.55 -4.75
CA ASP A 87 23.26 -4.30 -4.02
C ASP A 87 22.07 -3.33 -4.13
N SER A 88 21.13 -3.59 -5.03
CA SER A 88 19.94 -2.76 -5.22
C SER A 88 18.73 -3.55 -5.72
N LEU A 89 17.55 -3.07 -5.41
CA LEU A 89 16.27 -3.60 -5.89
C LEU A 89 15.50 -2.51 -6.64
N SER A 90 15.12 -2.78 -7.88
CA SER A 90 14.21 -1.91 -8.63
C SER A 90 12.77 -2.33 -8.44
N ILE A 91 11.92 -1.40 -8.03
CA ILE A 91 10.48 -1.60 -7.86
C ILE A 91 9.69 -0.61 -8.71
N ASN A 92 8.63 -1.08 -9.33
CA ASN A 92 7.64 -0.26 -10.00
C ASN A 92 6.55 0.12 -8.97
N VAL A 93 6.23 1.39 -8.88
CA VAL A 93 5.24 1.93 -7.94
C VAL A 93 4.26 2.78 -8.72
N GLN A 94 2.99 2.40 -8.72
CA GLN A 94 1.91 3.19 -9.29
C GLN A 94 0.83 3.44 -8.24
N VAL A 95 0.37 4.70 -8.15
CA VAL A 95 -0.74 5.10 -7.26
C VAL A 95 -1.82 5.74 -8.10
N GLN A 96 -3.03 5.23 -7.95
CA GLN A 96 -4.24 5.77 -8.57
C GLN A 96 -5.22 6.25 -7.50
N CYS A 97 -5.93 7.32 -7.81
CA CYS A 97 -6.98 7.83 -6.95
C CYS A 97 -8.21 8.21 -7.76
N SER A 98 -9.39 8.07 -7.16
CA SER A 98 -10.60 8.69 -7.69
C SER A 98 -10.48 10.22 -7.67
N SER A 99 -11.31 10.91 -8.46
CA SER A 99 -11.24 12.38 -8.64
C SER A 99 -11.42 13.20 -7.35
N TRP A 100 -11.96 12.62 -6.30
CA TRP A 100 -12.22 13.26 -5.00
C TRP A 100 -11.23 12.87 -3.90
N ILE A 101 -10.22 12.04 -4.24
CA ILE A 101 -9.12 11.63 -3.37
C ILE A 101 -7.80 12.05 -4.01
N ASP A 102 -6.83 12.46 -3.22
CA ASP A 102 -5.47 12.70 -3.69
C ASP A 102 -4.44 12.27 -2.65
N ILE A 103 -3.20 12.14 -3.12
CA ILE A 103 -2.03 11.89 -2.30
C ILE A 103 -0.99 12.98 -2.53
N ASP A 104 -0.19 13.26 -1.53
CA ASP A 104 0.93 14.19 -1.61
C ASP A 104 2.26 13.60 -1.14
N ARG A 105 2.27 12.30 -0.79
CA ARG A 105 3.47 11.58 -0.37
C ARG A 105 3.45 10.13 -0.85
N VAL A 106 4.59 9.66 -1.35
CA VAL A 106 4.93 8.25 -1.52
C VAL A 106 6.25 7.99 -0.81
N GLN A 107 6.27 6.98 0.04
CA GLN A 107 7.43 6.67 0.87
C GLN A 107 7.74 5.18 0.86
N VAL A 108 9.03 4.84 0.80
CA VAL A 108 9.50 3.47 0.97
C VAL A 108 10.04 3.29 2.38
N LEU A 109 9.57 2.25 3.05
CA LEU A 109 10.08 1.80 4.34
C LEU A 109 10.98 0.59 4.11
N ILE A 110 12.20 0.67 4.59
CA ILE A 110 13.19 -0.41 4.57
C ILE A 110 13.35 -0.90 6.01
N ASN A 111 13.04 -2.17 6.26
CA ASN A 111 13.00 -2.75 7.61
C ASN A 111 12.13 -1.91 8.58
N GLY A 112 10.99 -1.39 8.06
CA GLY A 112 10.07 -0.55 8.81
C GLY A 112 10.58 0.84 9.14
N ARG A 113 11.72 1.25 8.58
CA ARG A 113 12.32 2.57 8.83
C ARG A 113 12.14 3.48 7.62
N GLN A 114 11.85 4.73 7.92
CA GLN A 114 11.80 5.79 6.91
C GLN A 114 13.21 6.18 6.48
N SER A 115 13.36 6.44 5.19
CA SER A 115 14.54 7.07 4.61
C SER A 115 14.16 8.41 3.98
N SER A 116 14.99 9.44 4.14
CA SER A 116 14.79 10.71 3.45
C SER A 116 14.97 10.59 1.93
N GLU A 117 15.83 9.68 1.50
CA GLU A 117 16.11 9.38 0.10
C GLU A 117 14.92 8.81 -0.64
N HIS A 118 14.09 8.01 0.04
CA HIS A 118 12.91 7.36 -0.51
C HIS A 118 11.61 7.94 0.03
N ASN A 119 11.59 9.24 0.29
CA ASN A 119 10.45 10.00 0.75
C ASN A 119 10.09 11.07 -0.28
N TYR A 120 9.23 10.71 -1.22
CA TYR A 120 8.80 11.57 -2.31
C TYR A 120 7.56 12.34 -1.88
N THR A 121 7.64 13.67 -1.92
CA THR A 121 6.49 14.53 -1.61
C THR A 121 6.18 15.46 -2.78
N ARG A 122 4.91 15.73 -3.01
CA ARG A 122 4.48 16.67 -4.07
C ARG A 122 5.09 18.08 -3.89
N THR A 123 5.50 18.44 -2.68
CA THR A 123 6.13 19.74 -2.40
C THR A 123 7.61 19.77 -2.85
N ILE A 124 8.35 18.66 -2.64
CA ILE A 124 9.78 18.58 -2.93
C ILE A 124 10.03 18.03 -4.34
N HIS A 125 9.18 17.11 -4.79
CA HIS A 125 9.29 16.40 -6.06
C HIS A 125 7.99 16.54 -6.87
N PRO A 126 7.55 17.76 -7.20
CA PRO A 126 6.27 17.97 -7.91
C PRO A 126 6.23 17.26 -9.25
N GLU A 127 7.36 17.08 -9.92
CA GLU A 127 7.50 16.43 -11.23
C GLU A 127 7.15 14.94 -11.22
N LEU A 128 7.18 14.27 -10.06
CA LEU A 128 6.85 12.86 -9.92
C LEU A 128 5.35 12.62 -9.72
N PHE A 129 4.60 13.68 -9.41
CA PHE A 129 3.16 13.61 -9.14
C PHE A 129 2.34 14.17 -10.29
N GLN A 130 1.18 13.54 -10.55
CA GLN A 130 0.27 13.90 -11.62
C GLN A 130 -1.10 14.32 -11.06
N ASP A 131 -1.86 15.09 -11.84
CA ASP A 131 -3.19 15.58 -11.45
C ASP A 131 -4.33 14.66 -11.90
N GLY A 132 -4.06 13.70 -12.80
CA GLY A 132 -5.04 12.75 -13.32
C GLY A 132 -5.47 11.67 -12.30
N VAL A 133 -6.02 10.58 -12.80
CA VAL A 133 -6.35 9.38 -12.00
C VAL A 133 -5.07 8.73 -11.47
N VAL A 134 -4.05 8.59 -12.31
CA VAL A 134 -2.71 8.20 -11.89
C VAL A 134 -2.08 9.39 -11.17
N LYS A 135 -1.70 9.21 -9.93
CA LYS A 135 -1.10 10.25 -9.09
C LYS A 135 0.41 10.16 -9.01
N PHE A 136 0.93 8.95 -9.12
CA PHE A 136 2.35 8.65 -9.07
C PHE A 136 2.60 7.39 -9.89
N ASP A 137 3.64 7.41 -10.75
CA ASP A 137 4.03 6.25 -11.57
C ASP A 137 5.53 6.30 -11.82
N GLN A 138 6.28 5.53 -11.03
CA GLN A 138 7.74 5.57 -11.06
C GLN A 138 8.36 4.19 -10.88
N THR A 139 9.53 3.99 -11.49
CA THR A 139 10.44 2.91 -11.12
C THR A 139 11.48 3.47 -10.14
N LEU A 140 11.49 2.93 -8.94
CA LEU A 140 12.39 3.35 -7.87
C LEU A 140 13.50 2.31 -7.71
N THR A 141 14.74 2.78 -7.56
CA THR A 141 15.89 1.93 -7.22
C THR A 141 16.21 2.11 -5.75
N ILE A 142 16.27 1.02 -5.01
CA ILE A 142 16.50 0.99 -3.56
C ILE A 142 17.83 0.30 -3.32
N GLU A 143 18.79 1.01 -2.80
CA GLU A 143 20.08 0.47 -2.41
C GLU A 143 19.95 -0.38 -1.14
N LEU A 144 20.48 -1.59 -1.18
CA LEU A 144 20.39 -2.56 -0.09
C LEU A 144 21.78 -3.08 0.26
N SER A 145 22.17 -2.91 1.50
CA SER A 145 23.46 -3.41 2.04
C SER A 145 23.32 -4.74 2.80
N GLN A 146 22.09 -5.21 2.98
CA GLN A 146 21.75 -6.44 3.71
C GLN A 146 20.33 -6.89 3.34
N ASP A 147 19.97 -8.09 3.78
CA ASP A 147 18.58 -8.57 3.64
C ASP A 147 17.60 -7.61 4.29
N ALA A 148 16.52 -7.33 3.59
CA ALA A 148 15.55 -6.33 4.01
C ALA A 148 14.12 -6.71 3.61
N HIS A 149 13.15 -6.15 4.32
CA HIS A 149 11.78 -6.10 3.84
C HIS A 149 11.41 -4.68 3.44
N ILE A 150 10.68 -4.56 2.35
CA ILE A 150 10.31 -3.29 1.72
C ILE A 150 8.81 -3.14 1.73
N ILE A 151 8.33 -1.99 2.21
CA ILE A 151 6.93 -1.59 2.19
C ILE A 151 6.85 -0.20 1.57
N VAL A 152 5.99 -0.01 0.56
CA VAL A 152 5.66 1.31 0.03
C VAL A 152 4.36 1.80 0.67
N VAL A 153 4.35 3.06 1.04
CA VAL A 153 3.19 3.77 1.59
C VAL A 153 2.88 4.96 0.70
N ALA A 154 1.62 5.07 0.26
CA ALA A 154 1.09 6.27 -0.37
C ALA A 154 0.16 6.98 0.62
N TYR A 155 0.32 8.29 0.77
CA TYR A 155 -0.38 9.03 1.81
C TYR A 155 -0.78 10.44 1.36
N GLY A 156 -1.98 10.89 1.77
CA GLY A 156 -2.51 12.23 1.54
C GLY A 156 -2.54 13.04 2.83
N GLU A 157 -1.42 13.65 3.24
CA GLU A 157 -1.33 14.40 4.50
C GLU A 157 -2.26 15.61 4.54
N LYS A 158 -2.42 16.30 3.40
CA LYS A 158 -3.24 17.52 3.26
C LYS A 158 -4.70 17.25 2.95
N PHE A 159 -5.05 15.99 2.65
CA PHE A 159 -6.39 15.59 2.25
C PHE A 159 -7.15 14.94 3.41
N ASP A 160 -8.46 14.98 3.34
CA ASP A 160 -9.34 14.41 4.36
C ASP A 160 -10.51 13.69 3.69
N LEU A 161 -10.75 12.46 4.09
CA LEU A 161 -11.79 11.59 3.54
C LEU A 161 -13.20 11.86 4.10
N LYS A 162 -13.42 12.97 4.78
CA LYS A 162 -14.69 13.33 5.46
C LYS A 162 -15.94 13.11 4.60
N THR A 163 -15.85 13.47 3.32
CA THR A 163 -17.00 13.41 2.40
C THR A 163 -17.37 11.97 2.03
N GLY A 164 -16.39 11.07 1.97
CA GLY A 164 -16.60 9.69 1.54
C GLY A 164 -16.90 8.70 2.68
N TYR A 165 -16.47 9.00 3.90
CA TYR A 165 -16.51 8.05 5.01
C TYR A 165 -17.35 8.50 6.23
N GLY A 166 -17.91 9.70 6.17
CA GLY A 166 -18.63 10.23 7.30
C GLY A 166 -17.71 10.55 8.50
N LYS A 167 -18.29 10.67 9.68
CA LYS A 167 -17.53 10.86 10.92
C LYS A 167 -17.01 9.52 11.40
N SER A 168 -15.69 9.33 11.41
CA SER A 168 -15.07 8.23 12.10
C SER A 168 -14.85 8.57 13.56
N THR A 169 -15.17 7.63 14.46
CA THR A 169 -14.85 7.74 15.89
C THR A 169 -13.38 7.47 16.18
N GLN A 170 -12.61 6.98 15.19
CA GLN A 170 -11.21 6.58 15.32
C GLN A 170 -10.21 7.64 14.86
N GLY A 171 -10.66 8.87 14.60
CA GLY A 171 -9.81 10.00 14.19
C GLY A 171 -9.97 10.40 12.72
N PRO A 172 -9.18 11.35 12.23
CA PRO A 172 -9.26 11.84 10.87
C PRO A 172 -8.82 10.73 9.89
N ASN A 173 -9.72 10.34 9.00
CA ASN A 173 -9.40 9.42 7.92
C ASN A 173 -8.64 10.17 6.83
N LYS A 174 -7.40 9.82 6.63
CA LYS A 174 -6.57 10.31 5.54
C LYS A 174 -6.52 9.30 4.39
N PRO A 175 -6.39 9.75 3.14
CA PRO A 175 -6.04 8.88 2.05
C PRO A 175 -4.73 8.15 2.39
N CYS A 176 -4.77 6.84 2.44
CA CYS A 176 -3.60 6.03 2.76
C CYS A 176 -3.70 4.68 2.05
N ALA A 177 -2.60 4.22 1.48
CA ALA A 177 -2.46 2.86 0.99
C ALA A 177 -1.05 2.34 1.29
N TYR A 178 -0.96 1.06 1.62
CA TYR A 178 0.29 0.33 1.73
C TYR A 178 0.06 -1.15 1.42
N HIS A 179 1.12 -1.87 1.17
CA HIS A 179 1.06 -3.29 0.88
C HIS A 179 1.82 -4.12 1.92
N ASN A 180 1.60 -5.43 1.92
CA ASN A 180 2.44 -6.35 2.67
C ASN A 180 3.87 -6.35 2.12
N PRO A 181 4.89 -6.64 2.93
CA PRO A 181 6.29 -6.49 2.54
C PRO A 181 6.68 -7.36 1.35
N ILE A 182 7.62 -6.88 0.54
CA ILE A 182 8.48 -7.65 -0.34
C ILE A 182 9.76 -7.94 0.45
N PHE A 183 10.20 -9.20 0.45
CA PHE A 183 11.41 -9.65 1.15
C PHE A 183 12.54 -9.90 0.17
#